data_e39e43398413d0fe6e9c5504f0f2bc13
#
_entry.id   e39e43398413d0fe6e9c5504f0f2bc13
#
_cell.length_a   1.000
_cell.length_b   1.000
_cell.length_c   1.000
_cell.angle_alpha   90.00
_cell.angle_beta   90.00
_cell.angle_gamma   90.00
#
_symmetry.space_group_name_H-M   'P 1'
#
loop_
_entity.id
_entity.type
_entity.pdbx_description
1 polymer ?
#
loop_
_entity_poly.entity_id
_entity_poly.type
_entity_poly.pdbx_seq_one_letter_code
_entity_poly.pdbx_strand_id
1 'polypeptide(L)'
;MKTLLLLRHAKSSWANEQLSDFERPLNERGHFDAPRIGELLRVQDLVPDLIISSSAKRAATTAEMVAISASFEGDIRYTEKLYLAESETYIAVARQVPGNDQVVMMVGHNPGIEGLVED
;
A
#
# COMPACT_ATOMS: atom_id res chain seq x y z
N MET A 1 -1.52 -9.99 -19.12
CA MET A 1 -2.59 -9.65 -18.15
C MET A 1 -1.97 -9.02 -16.91
N LYS A 2 -2.52 -7.93 -16.47
CA LYS A 2 -1.99 -7.21 -15.31
C LYS A 2 -2.56 -7.78 -14.01
N THR A 3 -1.69 -7.94 -13.02
CA THR A 3 -2.08 -8.35 -11.67
C THR A 3 -2.08 -7.11 -10.77
N LEU A 4 -3.17 -6.88 -10.07
CA LEU A 4 -3.29 -5.79 -9.11
C LEU A 4 -3.30 -6.36 -7.70
N LEU A 5 -2.31 -5.98 -6.90
CA LEU A 5 -2.23 -6.33 -5.49
C LEU A 5 -2.75 -5.15 -4.67
N LEU A 6 -3.69 -5.43 -3.78
CA LEU A 6 -4.26 -4.41 -2.90
C LEU A 6 -3.82 -4.68 -1.47
N LEU A 7 -3.13 -3.74 -0.87
CA LEU A 7 -2.61 -3.89 0.49
C LEU A 7 -3.13 -2.76 1.37
N ARG A 8 -3.87 -3.12 2.41
CA ARG A 8 -4.21 -2.19 3.47
C ARG A 8 -2.95 -1.92 4.29
N HIS A 9 -2.73 -0.66 4.70
CA HIS A 9 -1.60 -0.33 5.56
C HIS A 9 -1.58 -1.22 6.81
N ALA A 10 -0.38 -1.48 7.35
CA ALA A 10 -0.22 -2.26 8.57
C ALA A 10 -0.78 -1.51 9.79
N LYS A 11 -0.81 -2.17 10.94
CA LYS A 11 -1.46 -1.63 12.12
C LYS A 11 -0.85 -0.29 12.55
N SER A 12 -1.72 0.70 12.74
CA SER A 12 -1.29 2.07 13.07
C SER A 12 -1.49 2.38 14.55
N SER A 13 -0.81 3.43 15.03
CA SER A 13 -0.82 3.84 16.42
C SER A 13 -1.81 4.97 16.67
N TRP A 14 -2.53 4.90 17.78
CA TRP A 14 -3.36 5.97 18.31
C TRP A 14 -2.72 6.60 19.57
N ALA A 15 -1.44 6.28 19.85
CA ALA A 15 -0.80 6.67 21.10
C ALA A 15 -0.59 8.18 21.23
N ASN A 16 -0.34 8.89 20.16
CA ASN A 16 -0.15 10.34 20.18
C ASN A 16 -1.37 11.05 19.64
N GLU A 17 -2.20 11.57 20.55
CA GLU A 17 -3.45 12.26 20.20
C GLU A 17 -3.24 13.60 19.51
N GLN A 18 -2.03 14.16 19.58
CA GLN A 18 -1.74 15.45 18.96
C GLN A 18 -1.43 15.35 17.48
N LEU A 19 -1.18 14.14 16.98
CA LEU A 19 -0.95 13.95 15.55
C LEU A 19 -2.26 13.95 14.78
N SER A 20 -2.24 14.53 13.59
CA SER A 20 -3.36 14.40 12.66
C SER A 20 -3.48 12.95 12.22
N ASP A 21 -4.64 12.56 11.73
CA ASP A 21 -4.83 11.22 11.20
C ASP A 21 -3.82 10.89 10.11
N PHE A 22 -3.55 11.85 9.23
CA PHE A 22 -2.60 11.69 8.13
C PHE A 22 -1.18 11.37 8.61
N GLU A 23 -0.79 11.89 9.76
CA GLU A 23 0.56 11.74 10.32
C GLU A 23 0.71 10.57 11.29
N ARG A 24 -0.36 9.82 11.56
CA ARG A 24 -0.29 8.69 12.48
C ARG A 24 0.65 7.61 11.97
N PRO A 25 1.64 7.17 12.78
CA PRO A 25 2.59 6.15 12.36
C PRO A 25 2.04 4.74 12.56
N LEU A 26 2.79 3.75 12.12
CA LEU A 26 2.54 2.37 12.47
C LEU A 26 2.82 2.14 13.97
N ASN A 27 2.12 1.18 14.57
CA ASN A 27 2.45 0.72 15.92
C ASN A 27 3.48 -0.43 15.82
N GLU A 28 3.86 -1.01 16.96
CA GLU A 28 4.83 -2.11 17.00
C GLU A 28 4.40 -3.29 16.15
N ARG A 29 3.11 -3.64 16.20
CA ARG A 29 2.56 -4.74 15.40
C ARG A 29 2.68 -4.46 13.92
N GLY A 30 2.43 -3.22 13.51
CA GLY A 30 2.57 -2.82 12.11
C GLY A 30 4.01 -2.92 11.63
N HIS A 31 4.96 -2.47 12.44
CA HIS A 31 6.39 -2.59 12.11
C HIS A 31 6.84 -4.05 12.03
N PHE A 32 6.21 -4.92 12.77
CA PHE A 32 6.50 -6.35 12.73
C PHE A 32 5.89 -7.01 11.48
N ASP A 33 4.64 -6.67 11.16
CA ASP A 33 3.88 -7.33 10.10
C ASP A 33 4.29 -6.90 8.68
N ALA A 34 4.62 -5.63 8.48
CA ALA A 34 4.91 -5.11 7.14
C ALA A 34 6.07 -5.82 6.43
N PRO A 35 7.24 -6.04 7.07
CA PRO A 35 8.32 -6.77 6.42
C PRO A 35 7.94 -8.21 6.06
N ARG A 36 7.08 -8.84 6.86
CA ARG A 36 6.63 -10.21 6.61
C ARG A 36 5.79 -10.30 5.34
N ILE A 37 5.02 -9.26 5.04
CA ILE A 37 4.25 -9.20 3.80
C ILE A 37 5.20 -9.14 2.60
N GLY A 38 6.24 -8.32 2.67
CA GLY A 38 7.22 -8.23 1.60
C GLY A 38 7.93 -9.56 1.35
N GLU A 39 8.30 -10.25 2.43
CA GLU A 39 8.92 -11.56 2.33
C GLU A 39 7.98 -12.57 1.68
N LEU A 40 6.70 -12.54 2.05
CA LEU A 40 5.70 -13.40 1.45
C LEU A 40 5.57 -13.16 -0.06
N LEU A 41 5.56 -11.89 -0.48
CA LEU A 41 5.50 -11.55 -1.90
C LEU A 41 6.70 -12.12 -2.65
N ARG A 42 7.88 -12.04 -2.06
CA ARG A 42 9.10 -12.56 -2.68
C ARG A 42 9.02 -14.08 -2.83
N VAL A 43 8.58 -14.77 -1.78
CA VAL A 43 8.46 -16.24 -1.79
C VAL A 43 7.41 -16.71 -2.80
N GLN A 44 6.32 -15.96 -2.95
CA GLN A 44 5.24 -16.29 -3.87
C GLN A 44 5.48 -15.80 -5.31
N ASP A 45 6.63 -15.21 -5.57
CA ASP A 45 6.97 -14.64 -6.88
C ASP A 45 5.95 -13.59 -7.34
N LEU A 46 5.55 -12.74 -6.41
CA LEU A 46 4.58 -11.66 -6.65
C LEU A 46 5.18 -10.28 -6.36
N VAL A 47 6.49 -10.14 -6.47
CA VAL A 47 7.14 -8.84 -6.27
C VAL A 47 6.60 -7.87 -7.33
N PRO A 48 6.06 -6.71 -6.93
CA PRO A 48 5.48 -5.80 -7.90
C PRO A 48 6.54 -5.14 -8.80
N ASP A 49 6.08 -4.70 -9.96
CA ASP A 49 6.87 -3.87 -10.87
C ASP A 49 6.70 -2.39 -10.50
N LEU A 50 5.58 -2.05 -9.89
CA LEU A 50 5.26 -0.68 -9.50
C LEU A 50 4.49 -0.72 -8.18
N ILE A 51 4.84 0.19 -7.26
CA ILE A 51 4.10 0.40 -6.01
C ILE A 51 3.54 1.80 -6.02
N ILE A 52 2.23 1.92 -5.80
CA ILE A 52 1.55 3.22 -5.63
C ILE A 52 0.97 3.22 -4.22
N SER A 53 1.37 4.19 -3.42
CA SER A 53 0.97 4.25 -2.02
C SER A 53 0.27 5.55 -1.67
N SER A 54 -0.71 5.48 -0.78
CA SER A 54 -1.22 6.67 -0.12
C SER A 54 -0.05 7.40 0.56
N SER A 55 -0.09 8.72 0.56
CA SER A 55 0.92 9.56 1.20
C SER A 55 0.80 9.59 2.72
N ALA A 56 -0.30 9.10 3.30
CA ALA A 56 -0.45 9.03 4.76
C ALA A 56 0.70 8.22 5.35
N LYS A 57 1.22 8.67 6.49
CA LYS A 57 2.45 8.10 7.06
C LYS A 57 2.37 6.59 7.26
N ARG A 58 1.26 6.09 7.79
CA ARG A 58 1.09 4.64 8.03
C ARG A 58 1.13 3.82 6.74
N ALA A 59 0.58 4.35 5.65
CA ALA A 59 0.59 3.67 4.36
C ALA A 59 1.97 3.76 3.71
N ALA A 60 2.58 4.95 3.70
CA ALA A 60 3.89 5.16 3.12
C ALA A 60 4.95 4.29 3.81
N THR A 61 4.93 4.23 5.14
CA THR A 61 5.87 3.38 5.90
C THR A 61 5.65 1.90 5.58
N THR A 62 4.39 1.46 5.49
CA THR A 62 4.08 0.08 5.10
C THR A 62 4.67 -0.23 3.73
N ALA A 63 4.45 0.64 2.76
CA ALA A 63 4.95 0.45 1.39
C ALA A 63 6.48 0.34 1.37
N GLU A 64 7.17 1.21 2.11
CA GLU A 64 8.63 1.21 2.19
C GLU A 64 9.17 -0.07 2.80
N MET A 65 8.58 -0.52 3.90
CA MET A 65 9.02 -1.74 4.58
C MET A 65 8.77 -2.99 3.74
N VAL A 66 7.61 -3.04 3.07
CA VAL A 66 7.29 -4.13 2.15
C VAL A 66 8.26 -4.14 0.98
N ALA A 67 8.56 -2.98 0.42
CA ALA A 67 9.47 -2.86 -0.72
C ALA A 67 10.87 -3.39 -0.37
N ILE A 68 11.40 -3.00 0.78
CA ILE A 68 12.72 -3.45 1.23
C ILE A 68 12.73 -4.97 1.41
N SER A 69 11.74 -5.50 2.11
CA SER A 69 11.67 -6.92 2.43
C SER A 69 11.40 -7.79 1.20
N ALA A 70 10.69 -7.27 0.20
CA ALA A 70 10.41 -7.95 -1.05
C ALA A 70 11.56 -7.85 -2.05
N SER A 71 12.59 -7.07 -1.76
CA SER A 71 13.68 -6.76 -2.69
C SER A 71 13.16 -6.04 -3.94
N PHE A 72 12.21 -5.14 -3.74
CA PHE A 72 11.66 -4.31 -4.81
C PHE A 72 12.71 -3.32 -5.30
N GLU A 73 12.95 -3.28 -6.59
CA GLU A 73 13.99 -2.44 -7.18
C GLU A 73 13.47 -1.16 -7.85
N GLY A 74 12.16 -0.99 -7.93
CA GLY A 74 11.55 0.17 -8.57
C GLY A 74 11.37 1.35 -7.62
N ASP A 75 10.63 2.34 -8.09
CA ASP A 75 10.26 3.50 -7.29
C ASP A 75 8.86 3.36 -6.73
N ILE A 76 8.65 3.90 -5.53
CA ILE A 76 7.32 3.98 -4.93
C ILE A 76 6.72 5.33 -5.29
N ARG A 77 5.53 5.32 -5.87
CA ARG A 77 4.80 6.55 -6.18
C ARG A 77 3.81 6.83 -5.06
N TYR A 78 3.92 8.00 -4.45
CA TYR A 78 3.02 8.42 -3.37
C TYR A 78 1.97 9.35 -3.92
N THR A 79 0.73 9.18 -3.47
CA THR A 79 -0.37 10.06 -3.89
C THR A 79 -1.38 10.26 -2.77
N GLU A 80 -1.78 11.51 -2.57
CA GLU A 80 -2.84 11.83 -1.63
C GLU A 80 -4.20 11.36 -2.11
N LYS A 81 -4.34 11.05 -3.39
CA LYS A 81 -5.60 10.58 -3.97
C LYS A 81 -6.10 9.30 -3.33
N LEU A 82 -5.21 8.48 -2.77
CA LEU A 82 -5.59 7.23 -2.11
C LEU A 82 -5.90 7.40 -0.62
N TYR A 83 -5.69 8.59 -0.07
CA TYR A 83 -6.01 8.87 1.32
C TYR A 83 -7.50 9.20 1.44
N LEU A 84 -8.21 8.51 2.32
CA LEU A 84 -9.66 8.64 2.51
C LEU A 84 -10.46 8.44 1.20
N ALA A 85 -9.91 7.65 0.29
CA ALA A 85 -10.48 7.45 -1.03
C ALA A 85 -11.55 6.36 -1.03
N GLU A 86 -12.50 6.51 -1.94
CA GLU A 86 -13.47 5.47 -2.23
C GLU A 86 -12.92 4.50 -3.28
N SER A 87 -13.60 3.37 -3.47
CA SER A 87 -13.15 2.32 -4.40
C SER A 87 -12.93 2.83 -5.82
N GLU A 88 -13.78 3.72 -6.30
CA GLU A 88 -13.67 4.30 -7.64
C GLU A 88 -12.35 5.02 -7.86
N THR A 89 -11.82 5.67 -6.83
CA THR A 89 -10.53 6.37 -6.93
C THR A 89 -9.39 5.37 -7.14
N TYR A 90 -9.42 4.24 -6.43
CA TYR A 90 -8.43 3.18 -6.62
C TYR A 90 -8.47 2.64 -8.05
N ILE A 91 -9.65 2.42 -8.59
CA ILE A 91 -9.83 1.96 -9.97
C ILE A 91 -9.27 3.00 -10.94
N ALA A 92 -9.57 4.28 -10.74
CA ALA A 92 -9.10 5.35 -11.62
C ALA A 92 -7.58 5.44 -11.63
N VAL A 93 -6.94 5.33 -10.46
CA VAL A 93 -5.48 5.36 -10.35
C VAL A 93 -4.88 4.15 -11.06
N ALA A 94 -5.47 2.96 -10.86
CA ALA A 94 -4.97 1.74 -11.50
C ALA A 94 -5.04 1.83 -13.02
N ARG A 95 -6.09 2.47 -13.58
CA ARG A 95 -6.25 2.63 -15.01
C ARG A 95 -5.22 3.55 -15.66
N GLN A 96 -4.59 4.41 -14.88
CA GLN A 96 -3.56 5.33 -15.38
C GLN A 96 -2.18 4.70 -15.43
N VAL A 97 -2.02 3.48 -14.91
CA VAL A 97 -0.74 2.78 -14.90
C VAL A 97 -0.39 2.31 -16.31
N PRO A 98 0.87 2.51 -16.77
CA PRO A 98 1.29 2.03 -18.08
C PRO A 98 1.06 0.53 -18.25
N GLY A 99 0.70 0.11 -19.46
CA GLY A 99 0.35 -1.27 -19.74
C GLY A 99 1.48 -2.28 -19.71
N ASN A 100 2.74 -1.81 -19.64
CA ASN A 100 3.91 -2.69 -19.58
C ASN A 100 4.20 -3.20 -18.15
N ASP A 101 3.59 -2.62 -17.12
CA ASP A 101 3.72 -3.14 -15.76
C ASP A 101 2.79 -4.34 -15.58
N GLN A 102 3.33 -5.48 -15.16
CA GLN A 102 2.57 -6.72 -15.02
C GLN A 102 1.96 -6.90 -13.63
N VAL A 103 2.69 -6.50 -12.57
CA VAL A 103 2.24 -6.59 -11.19
C VAL A 103 2.32 -5.21 -10.58
N VAL A 104 1.18 -4.68 -10.17
CA VAL A 104 1.09 -3.35 -9.55
C VAL A 104 0.51 -3.52 -8.15
N MET A 105 1.19 -2.98 -7.15
CA MET A 105 0.67 -2.99 -5.78
C MET A 105 0.22 -1.59 -5.40
N MET A 106 -0.98 -1.51 -4.84
CA MET A 106 -1.52 -0.27 -4.28
C MET A 106 -1.64 -0.42 -2.76
N VAL A 107 -1.07 0.51 -2.02
CA VAL A 107 -1.12 0.52 -0.56
C VAL A 107 -2.02 1.66 -0.12
N GLY A 108 -3.05 1.35 0.63
CA GLY A 108 -4.02 2.35 1.03
C GLY A 108 -4.81 1.96 2.27
N HIS A 109 -6.08 2.32 2.25
CA HIS A 109 -6.94 2.31 3.42
C HIS A 109 -8.29 1.66 3.15
N ASN A 110 -8.92 1.12 4.20
CA ASN A 110 -10.32 0.77 4.18
C ASN A 110 -11.15 2.03 4.49
N PRO A 111 -12.40 2.13 4.05
CA PRO A 111 -13.15 1.09 3.34
C PRO A 111 -12.91 1.03 1.81
N GLY A 112 -12.08 1.92 1.25
CA GLY A 112 -11.88 1.96 -0.20
C GLY A 112 -11.38 0.63 -0.77
N ILE A 113 -10.39 0.00 -0.12
CA ILE A 113 -9.83 -1.27 -0.56
C ILE A 113 -10.86 -2.41 -0.39
N GLU A 114 -11.55 -2.47 0.74
CA GLU A 114 -12.57 -3.49 0.96
C GLU A 114 -13.67 -3.45 -0.10
N GLY A 115 -14.09 -2.26 -0.50
CA GLY A 115 -15.10 -2.10 -1.53
C GLY A 115 -14.70 -2.71 -2.86
N LEU A 116 -13.42 -2.69 -3.20
CA LEU A 116 -12.92 -3.30 -4.42
C LEU A 116 -12.96 -4.83 -4.36
N VAL A 117 -12.68 -5.39 -3.19
CA VAL A 117 -12.64 -6.84 -3.01
C VAL A 117 -14.05 -7.44 -3.06
N GLU A 118 -15.05 -6.72 -2.58
CA GLU A 118 -16.43 -7.17 -2.57
C GLU A 118 -17.13 -7.09 -3.93
N ASP A 119 -16.63 -6.22 -4.79
CA ASP A 119 -17.16 -6.06 -6.14
C ASP A 119 -16.54 -7.10 -7.08
#